data_cbf5e4ab32f55c2b00c8a2edcb546d13
#
_entry.id   cbf5e4ab32f55c2b00c8a2edcb546d13
#
_cell.length_a   1.000
_cell.length_b   1.000
_cell.length_c   1.000
_cell.angle_alpha   90.00
_cell.angle_beta   90.00
_cell.angle_gamma   90.00
#
_symmetry.space_group_name_H-M   'P 1'
#
loop_
_entity.id
_entity.type
_entity.pdbx_description
1 polymer ?
#
loop_
_entity_poly.entity_id
_entity_poly.type
_entity_poly.pdbx_seq_one_letter_code
_entity_poly.pdbx_strand_id
1 'polypeptide(L)'
;PTWAGTPARPLQGVRVLDLTRIIAGPVATRFLAGYGAEVLRLDPPAWDEPVAAPELTLGKRCGRIDLRSTEGRRLFRQLLRDADVLVHGYRSDALGALGFDAEQRRRINPGLVDVSLDAYGWTGPWKTRRGFDSLVQMSCGIADAGMHKLRRDRPTALPVQALDHTTGYLLATAAIRGLTERVRTGCGGEFRASLARTAALLAQGVTDANAAPLAPEARADCTTPSEMTAWGRARRVKAPLTVAGAPMAWDIPAGPLGASPAAWRA
;
A
#
# COMPACT_ATOMS: atom_id res chain seq x y z
N PRO A 1 10.53 -16.87 11.95
CA PRO A 1 11.37 -15.81 12.52
C PRO A 1 10.51 -14.85 13.34
N THR A 2 10.96 -14.57 14.54
CA THR A 2 10.38 -13.59 15.44
C THR A 2 11.07 -12.24 15.19
N TRP A 3 10.29 -11.18 15.02
CA TRP A 3 10.83 -9.82 14.97
C TRP A 3 10.84 -9.19 16.38
N ALA A 4 11.69 -8.17 16.57
CA ALA A 4 11.92 -7.54 17.87
C ALA A 4 10.95 -6.37 18.14
N GLY A 5 9.65 -6.55 17.86
CA GLY A 5 8.63 -5.52 18.11
C GLY A 5 8.47 -5.17 19.58
N THR A 6 8.14 -3.92 19.85
CA THR A 6 7.77 -3.42 21.18
C THR A 6 6.29 -3.00 21.19
N PRO A 7 5.63 -2.86 22.34
CA PRO A 7 4.26 -2.36 22.37
C PRO A 7 4.09 -1.01 21.63
N ALA A 8 5.05 -0.10 21.74
CA ALA A 8 5.00 1.20 21.05
C ALA A 8 5.34 1.12 19.56
N ARG A 9 6.12 0.12 19.14
CA ARG A 9 6.58 -0.12 17.75
C ARG A 9 6.41 -1.59 17.38
N PRO A 10 5.16 -2.08 17.23
CA PRO A 10 4.87 -3.51 17.14
C PRO A 10 5.46 -4.19 15.90
N LEU A 11 5.75 -3.45 14.83
CA LEU A 11 6.35 -3.99 13.60
C LEU A 11 7.87 -3.69 13.48
N GLN A 12 8.51 -3.22 14.56
CA GLN A 12 9.96 -3.00 14.54
C GLN A 12 10.70 -4.30 14.26
N GLY A 13 11.61 -4.29 13.27
CA GLY A 13 12.33 -5.46 12.79
C GLY A 13 11.64 -6.23 11.67
N VAL A 14 10.38 -5.91 11.33
CA VAL A 14 9.71 -6.47 10.14
C VAL A 14 10.23 -5.78 8.89
N ARG A 15 10.66 -6.56 7.88
CA ARG A 15 11.14 -6.10 6.58
C ARG A 15 10.05 -6.22 5.52
N VAL A 16 9.64 -5.09 4.95
CA VAL A 16 8.57 -4.99 3.94
C VAL A 16 9.16 -4.57 2.60
N LEU A 17 9.09 -5.44 1.59
CA LEU A 17 9.33 -5.07 0.19
C LEU A 17 8.06 -4.44 -0.39
N ASP A 18 8.18 -3.22 -0.90
CA ASP A 18 7.10 -2.47 -1.52
C ASP A 18 7.35 -2.34 -3.02
N LEU A 19 6.58 -3.07 -3.83
CA LEU A 19 6.57 -2.96 -5.30
C LEU A 19 5.29 -2.28 -5.80
N THR A 20 4.73 -1.40 -5.00
CA THR A 20 3.46 -0.73 -5.29
C THR A 20 3.65 0.70 -5.79
N ARG A 21 2.60 1.24 -6.42
CA ARG A 21 2.59 2.58 -7.01
C ARG A 21 1.23 3.23 -6.83
N ILE A 22 1.17 4.50 -7.15
CA ILE A 22 -0.03 5.33 -7.08
C ILE A 22 -0.45 5.52 -5.63
N ILE A 23 -1.53 4.91 -5.14
CA ILE A 23 -2.06 5.20 -3.80
C ILE A 23 -2.23 3.94 -2.95
N ALA A 24 -3.04 2.97 -3.37
CA ALA A 24 -3.51 1.88 -2.50
C ALA A 24 -2.37 1.10 -1.81
N GLY A 25 -1.45 0.55 -2.59
CA GLY A 25 -0.31 -0.16 -2.02
C GLY A 25 0.62 0.72 -1.20
N PRO A 26 1.01 1.91 -1.70
CA PRO A 26 1.82 2.85 -0.93
C PRO A 26 1.19 3.28 0.41
N VAL A 27 -0.12 3.44 0.50
CA VAL A 27 -0.84 3.69 1.76
C VAL A 27 -0.65 2.52 2.74
N ALA A 28 -0.78 1.27 2.25
CA ALA A 28 -0.56 0.09 3.08
C ALA A 28 0.85 0.05 3.68
N THR A 29 1.86 0.22 2.83
CA THR A 29 3.25 0.12 3.27
C THR A 29 3.70 1.32 4.11
N ARG A 30 3.16 2.52 3.86
CA ARG A 30 3.31 3.67 4.75
C ARG A 30 2.69 3.41 6.13
N PHE A 31 1.52 2.78 6.17
CA PHE A 31 0.89 2.38 7.43
C PHE A 31 1.77 1.41 8.23
N LEU A 32 2.31 0.38 7.59
CA LEU A 32 3.22 -0.57 8.24
C LEU A 32 4.50 0.13 8.75
N ALA A 33 5.06 1.07 7.97
CA ALA A 33 6.20 1.89 8.39
C ALA A 33 5.87 2.73 9.64
N GLY A 34 4.65 3.26 9.72
CA GLY A 34 4.17 4.04 10.88
C GLY A 34 4.17 3.26 12.19
N TYR A 35 4.11 1.93 12.13
CA TYR A 35 4.23 1.04 13.28
C TYR A 35 5.60 0.38 13.44
N GLY A 36 6.60 0.84 12.70
CA GLY A 36 8.01 0.47 12.89
C GLY A 36 8.59 -0.49 11.87
N ALA A 37 7.84 -0.94 10.86
CA ALA A 37 8.41 -1.79 9.82
C ALA A 37 9.49 -1.05 9.02
N GLU A 38 10.57 -1.76 8.66
CA GLU A 38 11.52 -1.30 7.65
C GLU A 38 10.91 -1.52 6.27
N VAL A 39 10.54 -0.43 5.59
CA VAL A 39 9.97 -0.50 4.25
C VAL A 39 11.00 -0.10 3.21
N LEU A 40 11.26 -1.02 2.28
CA LEU A 40 12.07 -0.79 1.08
C LEU A 40 11.15 -0.78 -0.15
N ARG A 41 10.87 0.42 -0.66
CA ARG A 41 10.15 0.60 -1.91
C ARG A 41 11.12 0.48 -3.07
N LEU A 42 10.73 -0.27 -4.10
CA LEU A 42 11.52 -0.52 -5.30
C LEU A 42 10.72 -0.17 -6.56
N ASP A 43 11.22 0.81 -7.30
CA ASP A 43 10.63 1.26 -8.56
C ASP A 43 11.54 0.94 -9.75
N PRO A 44 10.99 0.73 -10.97
CA PRO A 44 11.81 0.67 -12.18
C PRO A 44 12.59 1.96 -12.40
N PRO A 45 13.75 1.91 -13.11
CA PRO A 45 14.59 3.08 -13.32
C PRO A 45 13.88 4.29 -13.95
N ALA A 46 12.92 4.05 -14.85
CA ALA A 46 12.19 5.10 -15.56
C ALA A 46 10.88 5.54 -14.91
N TRP A 47 10.52 4.99 -13.73
CA TRP A 47 9.27 5.34 -13.05
C TRP A 47 9.44 6.55 -12.15
N ASP A 48 8.50 7.49 -12.20
CA ASP A 48 8.43 8.61 -11.26
C ASP A 48 6.99 8.99 -10.92
N GLU A 49 6.78 9.56 -9.73
CA GLU A 49 5.49 9.99 -9.17
C GLU A 49 5.64 11.32 -8.41
N PRO A 50 6.05 12.42 -9.06
CA PRO A 50 6.47 13.63 -8.35
C PRO A 50 5.35 14.26 -7.51
N VAL A 51 4.10 14.16 -7.94
CA VAL A 51 2.94 14.73 -7.23
C VAL A 51 2.59 13.93 -5.98
N ALA A 52 2.69 12.60 -6.04
CA ALA A 52 2.29 11.69 -4.97
C ALA A 52 3.44 11.35 -4.00
N ALA A 53 4.68 11.48 -4.45
CA ALA A 53 5.87 11.10 -3.68
C ALA A 53 5.93 11.71 -2.27
N PRO A 54 5.60 13.01 -2.04
CA PRO A 54 5.65 13.59 -0.70
C PRO A 54 4.78 12.88 0.34
N GLU A 55 3.67 12.31 -0.09
CA GLU A 55 2.76 11.56 0.79
C GLU A 55 3.11 10.07 0.84
N LEU A 56 3.45 9.48 -0.30
CA LEU A 56 3.56 8.03 -0.46
C LEU A 56 4.91 7.43 -0.05
N THR A 57 5.95 8.25 0.02
CA THR A 57 7.31 7.80 0.41
C THR A 57 7.62 7.99 1.89
N LEU A 58 6.71 8.59 2.64
CA LEU A 58 6.87 8.80 4.08
C LEU A 58 7.12 7.47 4.82
N GLY A 59 8.17 7.43 5.61
CA GLY A 59 8.59 6.26 6.38
C GLY A 59 9.32 5.19 5.58
N LYS A 60 9.65 5.45 4.31
CA LYS A 60 10.22 4.45 3.40
C LYS A 60 11.61 4.81 2.91
N ARG A 61 12.40 3.78 2.64
CA ARG A 61 13.57 3.89 1.78
C ARG A 61 13.13 3.54 0.35
N CYS A 62 13.56 4.36 -0.62
CA CYS A 62 13.13 4.24 -2.00
C CYS A 62 14.34 3.96 -2.89
N GLY A 63 14.45 2.74 -3.39
CA GLY A 63 15.50 2.30 -4.32
C GLY A 63 14.98 2.10 -5.74
N ARG A 64 15.91 1.85 -6.67
CA ARG A 64 15.60 1.51 -8.06
C ARG A 64 16.02 0.08 -8.36
N ILE A 65 15.21 -0.63 -9.15
CA ILE A 65 15.53 -1.98 -9.62
C ILE A 65 14.94 -2.22 -11.02
N ASP A 66 15.75 -2.75 -11.91
CA ASP A 66 15.25 -3.22 -13.22
C ASP A 66 15.07 -4.74 -13.20
N LEU A 67 13.85 -5.20 -12.96
CA LEU A 67 13.52 -6.63 -12.96
C LEU A 67 13.60 -7.30 -14.34
N ARG A 68 13.78 -6.54 -15.43
CA ARG A 68 14.04 -7.10 -16.77
C ARG A 68 15.48 -7.55 -16.90
N SER A 69 16.41 -6.93 -16.18
CA SER A 69 17.82 -7.29 -16.17
C SER A 69 18.09 -8.56 -15.34
N THR A 70 19.11 -9.32 -15.69
CA THR A 70 19.56 -10.47 -14.90
C THR A 70 20.04 -10.06 -13.52
N GLU A 71 20.77 -8.93 -13.46
CA GLU A 71 21.27 -8.39 -12.19
C GLU A 71 20.13 -7.95 -11.26
N GLY A 72 19.13 -7.22 -11.79
CA GLY A 72 17.96 -6.82 -11.03
C GLY A 72 17.16 -8.03 -10.49
N ARG A 73 16.98 -9.08 -11.31
CA ARG A 73 16.34 -10.31 -10.83
C ARG A 73 17.15 -11.01 -9.75
N ARG A 74 18.48 -11.03 -9.87
CA ARG A 74 19.38 -11.60 -8.86
C ARG A 74 19.25 -10.83 -7.54
N LEU A 75 19.32 -9.51 -7.61
CA LEU A 75 19.16 -8.62 -6.45
C LEU A 75 17.78 -8.78 -5.80
N PHE A 76 16.71 -8.78 -6.59
CA PHE A 76 15.36 -8.96 -6.06
C PHE A 76 15.20 -10.30 -5.34
N ARG A 77 15.77 -11.38 -5.88
CA ARG A 77 15.75 -12.69 -5.23
C ARG A 77 16.45 -12.67 -3.85
N GLN A 78 17.56 -11.93 -3.73
CA GLN A 78 18.24 -11.76 -2.44
C GLN A 78 17.37 -10.99 -1.45
N LEU A 79 16.81 -9.84 -1.88
CA LEU A 79 15.94 -9.03 -1.04
C LEU A 79 14.69 -9.78 -0.58
N LEU A 80 14.13 -10.63 -1.46
CA LEU A 80 12.93 -11.42 -1.17
C LEU A 80 13.19 -12.52 -0.13
N ARG A 81 14.41 -13.10 -0.09
CA ARG A 81 14.78 -14.10 0.94
C ARG A 81 14.71 -13.54 2.35
N ASP A 82 15.07 -12.27 2.50
CA ASP A 82 15.18 -11.60 3.79
C ASP A 82 13.93 -10.75 4.13
N ALA A 83 12.94 -10.73 3.25
CA ALA A 83 11.71 -10.00 3.46
C ALA A 83 10.73 -10.81 4.33
N ASP A 84 10.04 -10.12 5.23
CA ASP A 84 8.92 -10.69 5.98
C ASP A 84 7.61 -10.55 5.21
N VAL A 85 7.43 -9.42 4.53
CA VAL A 85 6.24 -9.07 3.76
C VAL A 85 6.65 -8.58 2.38
N LEU A 86 5.95 -9.04 1.35
CA LEU A 86 5.95 -8.42 0.03
C LEU A 86 4.59 -7.81 -0.23
N VAL A 87 4.54 -6.53 -0.58
CA VAL A 87 3.32 -5.87 -1.07
C VAL A 87 3.54 -5.47 -2.52
N HIS A 88 2.66 -5.94 -3.43
CA HIS A 88 2.80 -5.62 -4.84
C HIS A 88 1.46 -5.35 -5.52
N GLY A 89 1.47 -4.41 -6.47
CA GLY A 89 0.34 -4.04 -7.32
C GLY A 89 0.58 -4.34 -8.80
N TYR A 90 1.42 -5.33 -9.11
CA TYR A 90 1.60 -5.79 -10.49
C TYR A 90 0.39 -6.58 -10.95
N ARG A 91 0.04 -6.46 -12.24
CA ARG A 91 -0.96 -7.35 -12.84
C ARG A 91 -0.64 -8.81 -12.55
N SER A 92 -1.67 -9.63 -12.46
CA SER A 92 -1.60 -11.02 -12.02
C SER A 92 -0.53 -11.87 -12.74
N ASP A 93 -0.21 -11.54 -14.00
CA ASP A 93 0.76 -12.21 -14.87
C ASP A 93 2.16 -11.57 -14.87
N ALA A 94 2.29 -10.32 -14.45
CA ALA A 94 3.49 -9.53 -14.70
C ALA A 94 4.72 -9.99 -13.91
N LEU A 95 4.57 -10.32 -12.63
CA LEU A 95 5.68 -10.88 -11.84
C LEU A 95 6.01 -12.31 -12.29
N GLY A 96 5.01 -13.09 -12.69
CA GLY A 96 5.20 -14.43 -13.26
C GLY A 96 6.03 -14.39 -14.54
N ALA A 97 5.75 -13.47 -15.45
CA ALA A 97 6.53 -13.26 -16.67
C ALA A 97 7.99 -12.87 -16.42
N LEU A 98 8.30 -12.33 -15.23
CA LEU A 98 9.65 -12.01 -14.78
C LEU A 98 10.33 -13.15 -14.00
N GLY A 99 9.68 -14.31 -13.86
CA GLY A 99 10.17 -15.48 -13.12
C GLY A 99 9.93 -15.42 -11.61
N PHE A 100 8.94 -14.63 -11.19
CA PHE A 100 8.54 -14.47 -9.79
C PHE A 100 7.04 -14.68 -9.59
N ASP A 101 6.48 -15.79 -10.13
CA ASP A 101 5.13 -16.21 -9.79
C ASP A 101 4.98 -16.55 -8.29
N ALA A 102 3.77 -16.79 -7.82
CA ALA A 102 3.51 -17.04 -6.41
C ALA A 102 4.24 -18.29 -5.88
N GLU A 103 4.36 -19.33 -6.70
CA GLU A 103 5.09 -20.56 -6.33
C GLU A 103 6.58 -20.29 -6.19
N GLN A 104 7.19 -19.57 -7.13
CA GLN A 104 8.59 -19.20 -7.07
C GLN A 104 8.89 -18.29 -5.86
N ARG A 105 8.03 -17.32 -5.56
CA ARG A 105 8.20 -16.48 -4.37
C ARG A 105 8.15 -17.31 -3.07
N ARG A 106 7.22 -18.27 -2.99
CA ARG A 106 7.11 -19.20 -1.86
C ARG A 106 8.31 -20.14 -1.74
N ARG A 107 8.87 -20.62 -2.86
CA ARG A 107 10.11 -21.41 -2.87
C ARG A 107 11.33 -20.62 -2.39
N ILE A 108 11.41 -19.33 -2.77
CA ILE A 108 12.50 -18.45 -2.34
C ILE A 108 12.40 -18.16 -0.84
N ASN A 109 11.20 -17.91 -0.34
CA ASN A 109 10.95 -17.60 1.07
C ASN A 109 9.60 -18.21 1.53
N PRO A 110 9.63 -19.43 2.14
CA PRO A 110 8.42 -20.08 2.63
C PRO A 110 7.69 -19.32 3.74
N GLY A 111 8.40 -18.42 4.45
CA GLY A 111 7.84 -17.58 5.50
C GLY A 111 7.29 -16.26 5.02
N LEU A 112 7.31 -15.98 3.71
CA LEU A 112 6.86 -14.71 3.15
C LEU A 112 5.35 -14.52 3.33
N VAL A 113 4.97 -13.35 3.83
CA VAL A 113 3.60 -12.84 3.75
C VAL A 113 3.46 -12.06 2.45
N ASP A 114 2.79 -12.66 1.48
CA ASP A 114 2.65 -12.15 0.11
C ASP A 114 1.30 -11.46 -0.07
N VAL A 115 1.29 -10.14 -0.19
CA VAL A 115 0.09 -9.32 -0.25
C VAL A 115 0.02 -8.64 -1.61
N SER A 116 -1.03 -8.93 -2.36
CA SER A 116 -1.19 -8.39 -3.71
C SER A 116 -2.51 -7.65 -3.90
N LEU A 117 -2.48 -6.66 -4.77
CA LEU A 117 -3.67 -5.95 -5.20
C LEU A 117 -3.73 -5.85 -6.72
N ASP A 118 -4.97 -5.79 -7.23
CA ASP A 118 -5.26 -5.37 -8.58
C ASP A 118 -6.56 -4.54 -8.66
N ALA A 119 -6.97 -4.15 -9.86
CA ALA A 119 -8.18 -3.35 -10.02
C ALA A 119 -9.46 -4.18 -9.91
N TYR A 120 -9.53 -5.36 -10.57
CA TYR A 120 -10.79 -6.09 -10.81
C TYR A 120 -10.80 -7.53 -10.28
N GLY A 121 -9.75 -7.97 -9.60
CA GLY A 121 -9.63 -9.33 -9.05
C GLY A 121 -8.99 -10.32 -10.02
N TRP A 122 -8.85 -11.56 -9.57
CA TRP A 122 -8.11 -12.62 -10.27
C TRP A 122 -9.00 -13.57 -11.07
N THR A 123 -10.30 -13.34 -11.05
CA THR A 123 -11.32 -14.17 -11.74
C THR A 123 -12.18 -13.30 -12.65
N GLY A 124 -12.94 -13.95 -13.55
CA GLY A 124 -13.84 -13.25 -14.45
C GLY A 124 -13.17 -12.59 -15.66
N PRO A 125 -13.96 -11.95 -16.53
CA PRO A 125 -13.48 -11.43 -17.81
C PRO A 125 -12.59 -10.19 -17.67
N TRP A 126 -12.57 -9.52 -16.53
CA TRP A 126 -11.80 -8.30 -16.29
C TRP A 126 -10.51 -8.50 -15.49
N LYS A 127 -10.16 -9.73 -15.15
CA LYS A 127 -8.99 -10.07 -14.32
C LYS A 127 -7.65 -9.51 -14.80
N THR A 128 -7.53 -9.16 -16.09
CA THR A 128 -6.31 -8.58 -16.67
C THR A 128 -6.45 -7.09 -17.02
N ARG A 129 -7.63 -6.51 -16.77
CA ARG A 129 -7.83 -5.09 -17.06
C ARG A 129 -7.06 -4.21 -16.09
N ARG A 130 -6.50 -3.14 -16.63
CA ARG A 130 -5.95 -2.04 -15.83
C ARG A 130 -7.10 -1.22 -15.25
N GLY A 131 -6.91 -0.72 -14.04
CA GLY A 131 -7.83 0.20 -13.39
C GLY A 131 -7.12 0.95 -12.27
N PHE A 132 -7.58 2.15 -12.05
CA PHE A 132 -7.26 2.98 -10.90
C PHE A 132 -8.56 3.33 -10.21
N ASP A 133 -8.51 3.91 -9.04
CA ASP A 133 -9.65 4.24 -8.21
C ASP A 133 -10.83 4.83 -8.99
N SER A 134 -10.64 6.00 -9.62
CA SER A 134 -11.70 6.71 -10.34
C SER A 134 -12.30 5.89 -11.49
N LEU A 135 -11.48 5.11 -12.21
CA LEU A 135 -11.98 4.23 -13.27
C LEU A 135 -12.81 3.08 -12.69
N VAL A 136 -12.40 2.54 -11.53
CA VAL A 136 -13.16 1.49 -10.84
C VAL A 136 -14.45 2.05 -10.27
N GLN A 137 -14.45 3.26 -9.70
CA GLN A 137 -15.68 3.93 -9.27
C GLN A 137 -16.70 4.08 -10.41
N MET A 138 -16.23 4.42 -11.62
CA MET A 138 -17.09 4.50 -12.82
C MET A 138 -17.64 3.12 -13.21
N SER A 139 -16.80 2.08 -13.20
CA SER A 139 -17.17 0.74 -13.70
C SER A 139 -17.93 -0.12 -12.69
N CYS A 140 -17.91 0.22 -11.39
CA CYS A 140 -18.57 -0.52 -10.31
C CYS A 140 -19.87 0.14 -9.82
N GLY A 141 -20.40 1.15 -10.54
CA GLY A 141 -21.67 1.79 -10.22
C GLY A 141 -21.63 2.87 -9.15
N ILE A 142 -20.49 3.15 -8.51
CA ILE A 142 -20.38 4.19 -7.47
C ILE A 142 -20.65 5.57 -8.08
N ALA A 143 -20.09 5.87 -9.23
CA ALA A 143 -20.27 7.16 -9.88
C ALA A 143 -21.71 7.35 -10.41
N ASP A 144 -22.38 6.28 -10.84
CA ASP A 144 -23.79 6.29 -11.20
C ASP A 144 -24.66 6.58 -9.98
N ALA A 145 -24.44 5.87 -8.88
CA ALA A 145 -25.13 6.13 -7.61
C ALA A 145 -24.90 7.58 -7.11
N GLY A 146 -23.70 8.11 -7.28
CA GLY A 146 -23.36 9.50 -6.97
C GLY A 146 -24.13 10.49 -7.84
N MET A 147 -24.27 10.23 -9.13
CA MET A 147 -25.08 11.02 -10.06
C MET A 147 -26.54 11.13 -9.57
N HIS A 148 -27.16 10.00 -9.25
CA HIS A 148 -28.54 9.97 -8.79
C HIS A 148 -28.72 10.65 -7.42
N LYS A 149 -27.84 10.32 -6.44
CA LYS A 149 -27.91 10.90 -5.10
C LYS A 149 -27.75 12.42 -5.09
N LEU A 150 -26.84 12.93 -5.90
CA LEU A 150 -26.52 14.36 -5.98
C LEU A 150 -27.33 15.12 -7.06
N ARG A 151 -28.26 14.43 -7.73
CA ARG A 151 -29.10 14.96 -8.83
C ARG A 151 -28.25 15.67 -9.91
N ARG A 152 -27.17 14.98 -10.33
CA ARG A 152 -26.30 15.49 -11.41
C ARG A 152 -26.73 14.90 -12.75
N ASP A 153 -26.33 15.55 -13.82
CA ASP A 153 -26.58 15.15 -15.23
C ASP A 153 -25.52 14.17 -15.76
N ARG A 154 -24.50 13.85 -14.96
CA ARG A 154 -23.39 12.98 -15.34
C ARG A 154 -22.90 12.13 -14.17
N PRO A 155 -22.26 10.97 -14.43
CA PRO A 155 -21.64 10.15 -13.40
C PRO A 155 -20.73 10.96 -12.50
N THR A 156 -20.91 10.85 -11.19
CA THR A 156 -20.21 11.64 -10.18
C THR A 156 -19.52 10.70 -9.19
N ALA A 157 -18.20 10.62 -9.28
CA ALA A 157 -17.38 9.83 -8.37
C ALA A 157 -17.37 10.44 -6.95
N LEU A 158 -16.91 9.67 -5.98
CA LEU A 158 -16.60 10.17 -4.64
C LEU A 158 -15.55 11.30 -4.74
N PRO A 159 -15.56 12.25 -3.81
CA PRO A 159 -14.63 13.40 -3.84
C PRO A 159 -13.19 13.03 -3.52
N VAL A 160 -12.92 11.77 -3.20
CA VAL A 160 -11.61 11.24 -2.82
C VAL A 160 -11.38 9.87 -3.45
N GLN A 161 -10.12 9.41 -3.50
CA GLN A 161 -9.75 8.05 -3.90
C GLN A 161 -10.07 7.04 -2.77
N ALA A 162 -11.37 6.92 -2.47
CA ALA A 162 -11.85 6.11 -1.35
C ALA A 162 -11.53 4.63 -1.49
N LEU A 163 -11.54 4.10 -2.73
CA LEU A 163 -11.21 2.69 -2.99
C LEU A 163 -9.73 2.43 -2.74
N ASP A 164 -8.85 3.32 -3.18
CA ASP A 164 -7.42 3.21 -2.98
C ASP A 164 -7.06 3.24 -1.50
N HIS A 165 -7.52 4.24 -0.76
CA HIS A 165 -7.23 4.36 0.67
C HIS A 165 -7.80 3.18 1.47
N THR A 166 -9.06 2.78 1.22
CA THR A 166 -9.67 1.64 1.90
C THR A 166 -8.94 0.35 1.56
N THR A 167 -8.63 0.11 0.28
CA THR A 167 -7.85 -1.07 -0.12
C THR A 167 -6.47 -1.05 0.52
N GLY A 168 -5.82 0.11 0.62
CA GLY A 168 -4.54 0.25 1.32
C GLY A 168 -4.59 -0.22 2.78
N TYR A 169 -5.61 0.17 3.52
CA TYR A 169 -5.80 -0.32 4.91
C TYR A 169 -6.14 -1.81 4.97
N LEU A 170 -6.91 -2.33 4.03
CA LEU A 170 -7.17 -3.78 3.93
C LEU A 170 -5.89 -4.58 3.65
N LEU A 171 -4.99 -4.07 2.77
CA LEU A 171 -3.70 -4.69 2.51
C LEU A 171 -2.78 -4.66 3.75
N ALA A 172 -2.75 -3.54 4.48
CA ALA A 172 -2.00 -3.45 5.74
C ALA A 172 -2.55 -4.45 6.78
N THR A 173 -3.87 -4.55 6.90
CA THR A 173 -4.54 -5.53 7.76
C THR A 173 -4.18 -6.97 7.35
N ALA A 174 -4.17 -7.27 6.05
CA ALA A 174 -3.78 -8.57 5.51
C ALA A 174 -2.31 -8.90 5.84
N ALA A 175 -1.41 -7.92 5.71
CA ALA A 175 0.00 -8.09 6.10
C ALA A 175 0.15 -8.41 7.59
N ILE A 176 -0.50 -7.65 8.47
CA ILE A 176 -0.48 -7.87 9.92
C ILE A 176 -1.11 -9.23 10.27
N ARG A 177 -2.23 -9.59 9.65
CA ARG A 177 -2.86 -10.89 9.83
C ARG A 177 -1.94 -12.02 9.39
N GLY A 178 -1.30 -11.90 8.24
CA GLY A 178 -0.33 -12.87 7.74
C GLY A 178 0.87 -13.04 8.68
N LEU A 179 1.42 -11.95 9.20
CA LEU A 179 2.49 -11.99 10.20
C LEU A 179 2.03 -12.69 11.49
N THR A 180 0.81 -12.41 11.95
CA THR A 180 0.22 -13.06 13.13
C THR A 180 0.06 -14.57 12.91
N GLU A 181 -0.45 -14.99 11.75
CA GLU A 181 -0.58 -16.41 11.42
C GLU A 181 0.80 -17.08 11.31
N ARG A 182 1.80 -16.39 10.73
CA ARG A 182 3.17 -16.91 10.64
C ARG A 182 3.78 -17.17 12.02
N VAL A 183 3.53 -16.31 13.00
CA VAL A 183 3.98 -16.54 14.39
C VAL A 183 3.37 -17.83 14.95
N ARG A 184 2.12 -18.12 14.59
CA ARG A 184 1.40 -19.31 15.10
C ARG A 184 1.76 -20.60 14.36
N THR A 185 2.00 -20.52 13.05
CA THR A 185 2.11 -21.69 12.16
C THR A 185 3.54 -21.93 11.64
N GLY A 186 4.42 -20.93 11.73
CA GLY A 186 5.74 -20.94 11.11
C GLY A 186 5.73 -20.68 9.59
N CYS A 187 4.57 -20.57 8.96
CA CYS A 187 4.41 -20.43 7.51
C CYS A 187 3.92 -19.04 7.13
N GLY A 188 4.39 -18.53 5.99
CA GLY A 188 3.82 -17.37 5.33
C GLY A 188 2.45 -17.66 4.71
N GLY A 189 1.88 -16.65 4.06
CA GLY A 189 0.58 -16.78 3.40
C GLY A 189 0.42 -15.83 2.23
N GLU A 190 -0.53 -16.11 1.35
CA GLU A 190 -0.89 -15.25 0.22
C GLU A 190 -2.24 -14.57 0.47
N PHE A 191 -2.25 -13.25 0.31
CA PHE A 191 -3.43 -12.40 0.52
C PHE A 191 -3.66 -11.54 -0.72
N ARG A 192 -4.92 -11.40 -1.11
CA ARG A 192 -5.32 -10.68 -2.33
C ARG A 192 -6.45 -9.71 -2.04
N ALA A 193 -6.34 -8.48 -2.52
CA ALA A 193 -7.41 -7.48 -2.49
C ALA A 193 -7.56 -6.84 -3.87
N SER A 194 -8.77 -6.37 -4.21
CA SER A 194 -8.99 -5.61 -5.43
C SER A 194 -9.85 -4.38 -5.18
N LEU A 195 -9.63 -3.33 -5.96
CA LEU A 195 -10.42 -2.10 -5.88
C LEU A 195 -11.91 -2.38 -6.11
N ALA A 196 -12.24 -3.27 -7.05
CA ALA A 196 -13.62 -3.67 -7.31
C ALA A 196 -14.28 -4.41 -6.12
N ARG A 197 -13.52 -5.23 -5.39
CA ARG A 197 -14.04 -5.87 -4.16
C ARG A 197 -14.26 -4.84 -3.05
N THR A 198 -13.36 -3.88 -2.94
CA THR A 198 -13.51 -2.74 -2.02
C THR A 198 -14.72 -1.89 -2.39
N ALA A 199 -14.94 -1.62 -3.69
CA ALA A 199 -16.14 -0.93 -4.18
C ALA A 199 -17.42 -1.66 -3.77
N ALA A 200 -17.47 -2.99 -3.93
CA ALA A 200 -18.60 -3.81 -3.51
C ALA A 200 -18.82 -3.77 -1.98
N LEU A 201 -17.74 -3.75 -1.19
CA LEU A 201 -17.82 -3.61 0.26
C LEU A 201 -18.41 -2.24 0.67
N LEU A 202 -17.93 -1.16 0.06
CA LEU A 202 -18.44 0.20 0.34
C LEU A 202 -19.91 0.35 -0.08
N ALA A 203 -20.30 -0.23 -1.22
CA ALA A 203 -21.68 -0.17 -1.72
C ALA A 203 -22.67 -0.95 -0.83
N GLN A 204 -22.21 -1.94 -0.05
CA GLN A 204 -23.02 -2.69 0.92
C GLN A 204 -23.12 -1.98 2.27
N GLY A 205 -22.34 -0.94 2.50
CA GLY A 205 -22.36 -0.18 3.74
C GLY A 205 -23.70 0.53 3.96
N VAL A 206 -24.10 0.64 5.22
CA VAL A 206 -25.28 1.43 5.60
C VAL A 206 -24.96 2.91 5.41
N THR A 207 -25.75 3.60 4.59
CA THR A 207 -25.66 5.06 4.49
C THR A 207 -26.49 5.68 5.62
N ASP A 208 -25.84 6.42 6.50
CA ASP A 208 -26.56 7.31 7.42
C ASP A 208 -27.08 8.52 6.65
N ALA A 209 -28.41 8.62 6.56
CA ALA A 209 -29.06 9.72 5.88
C ALA A 209 -28.81 11.08 6.59
N ASN A 210 -28.44 11.03 7.87
CA ASN A 210 -28.17 12.21 8.70
C ASN A 210 -26.66 12.45 8.89
N ALA A 211 -25.79 11.73 8.17
CA ALA A 211 -24.37 11.96 8.25
C ALA A 211 -24.03 13.41 7.92
N ALA A 212 -23.24 14.04 8.77
CA ALA A 212 -22.76 15.39 8.49
C ALA A 212 -21.97 15.42 7.17
N PRO A 213 -22.07 16.50 6.40
CA PRO A 213 -21.26 16.65 5.19
C PRO A 213 -19.77 16.62 5.56
N LEU A 214 -18.92 16.21 4.59
CA LEU A 214 -17.49 16.27 4.76
C LEU A 214 -17.07 17.70 5.11
N ALA A 215 -16.37 17.85 6.22
CA ALA A 215 -15.79 19.14 6.58
C ALA A 215 -14.71 19.53 5.54
N PRO A 216 -14.57 20.82 5.21
CA PRO A 216 -13.47 21.29 4.39
C PRO A 216 -12.13 21.05 5.09
N GLU A 217 -11.06 20.91 4.31
CA GLU A 217 -9.70 20.78 4.81
C GLU A 217 -9.36 21.95 5.75
N ALA A 218 -8.74 21.61 6.89
CA ALA A 218 -8.37 22.58 7.90
C ALA A 218 -6.92 22.41 8.34
N ARG A 219 -6.30 23.50 8.79
CA ARG A 219 -4.95 23.46 9.37
C ARG A 219 -4.85 22.49 10.56
N ALA A 220 -5.95 22.27 11.25
CA ALA A 220 -6.07 21.35 12.36
C ALA A 220 -5.88 19.86 11.95
N ASP A 221 -6.01 19.53 10.67
CA ASP A 221 -5.80 18.17 10.15
C ASP A 221 -4.31 17.81 10.05
N CYS A 222 -3.43 18.82 10.13
CA CYS A 222 -2.00 18.62 10.13
C CYS A 222 -1.42 18.58 11.57
N THR A 223 -0.26 17.94 11.67
CA THR A 223 0.52 17.94 12.93
C THR A 223 1.06 19.35 13.23
N THR A 224 1.27 19.66 14.52
CA THR A 224 1.84 20.96 14.92
C THR A 224 3.32 21.10 14.53
N PRO A 225 4.21 20.12 14.79
CA PRO A 225 5.60 20.21 14.37
C PRO A 225 5.73 20.16 12.85
N SER A 226 6.64 20.97 12.31
CA SER A 226 7.08 20.85 10.92
C SER A 226 8.33 20.00 10.82
N GLU A 227 8.52 19.33 9.70
CA GLU A 227 9.72 18.56 9.37
C GLU A 227 10.36 19.07 8.09
N MET A 228 11.63 18.76 7.90
CA MET A 228 12.34 19.00 6.64
C MET A 228 12.19 17.79 5.75
N THR A 229 11.58 17.99 4.59
CA THR A 229 11.49 16.99 3.52
C THR A 229 12.42 17.35 2.36
N ALA A 230 12.55 16.47 1.39
CA ALA A 230 13.31 16.76 0.17
C ALA A 230 12.75 17.96 -0.65
N TRP A 231 11.50 18.33 -0.39
CA TRP A 231 10.81 19.46 -1.06
C TRP A 231 10.69 20.71 -0.16
N GLY A 232 11.38 20.72 0.96
CA GLY A 232 11.37 21.81 1.92
C GLY A 232 10.59 21.51 3.19
N ARG A 233 10.28 22.57 3.95
CA ARG A 233 9.57 22.46 5.23
C ARG A 233 8.10 22.11 5.02
N ALA A 234 7.64 21.04 5.64
CA ALA A 234 6.27 20.54 5.53
C ALA A 234 5.67 20.19 6.90
N ARG A 235 4.35 20.04 6.94
CA ARG A 235 3.61 19.43 8.06
C ARG A 235 2.94 18.19 7.57
N ARG A 236 2.99 17.13 8.35
CA ARG A 236 2.27 15.88 8.04
C ARG A 236 0.78 16.04 8.31
N VAL A 237 -0.02 15.39 7.49
CA VAL A 237 -1.40 15.07 7.87
C VAL A 237 -1.37 14.15 9.08
N LYS A 238 -2.27 14.34 10.02
CA LYS A 238 -2.38 13.48 11.21
C LYS A 238 -2.61 12.03 10.82
N ALA A 239 -2.16 11.13 11.68
CA ALA A 239 -2.41 9.71 11.49
C ALA A 239 -3.93 9.44 11.42
N PRO A 240 -4.39 8.55 10.52
CA PRO A 240 -5.82 8.31 10.29
C PRO A 240 -6.52 7.59 11.45
N LEU A 241 -5.73 6.96 12.32
CA LEU A 241 -6.24 6.28 13.51
C LEU A 241 -5.22 6.33 14.65
N THR A 242 -5.70 6.11 15.85
CA THR A 242 -4.88 6.03 17.06
C THR A 242 -5.07 4.67 17.71
N VAL A 243 -3.96 3.99 18.00
CA VAL A 243 -3.95 2.75 18.79
C VAL A 243 -3.32 3.07 20.15
N ALA A 244 -4.04 2.78 21.23
CA ALA A 244 -3.55 3.02 22.58
C ALA A 244 -2.24 2.24 22.83
N GLY A 245 -1.23 2.93 23.32
CA GLY A 245 0.11 2.35 23.56
C GLY A 245 0.99 2.16 22.33
N ALA A 246 0.48 2.37 21.11
CA ALA A 246 1.22 2.24 19.86
C ALA A 246 0.95 3.45 18.94
N PRO A 247 1.51 4.62 19.23
CA PRO A 247 1.33 5.81 18.39
C PRO A 247 1.99 5.59 17.02
N MET A 248 1.27 5.94 15.96
CA MET A 248 1.83 5.91 14.61
C MET A 248 2.87 7.02 14.44
N ALA A 249 4.10 6.64 14.08
CA ALA A 249 5.21 7.56 13.88
C ALA A 249 6.13 7.09 12.73
N TRP A 250 6.70 8.04 12.00
CA TRP A 250 7.61 7.76 10.89
C TRP A 250 8.96 8.41 11.14
N ASP A 251 10.02 7.59 11.20
CA ASP A 251 11.37 8.04 11.48
C ASP A 251 12.10 8.56 10.22
N ILE A 252 11.60 8.19 9.04
CA ILE A 252 12.16 8.61 7.75
C ILE A 252 11.19 9.63 7.14
N PRO A 253 11.63 10.88 6.90
CA PRO A 253 10.81 11.86 6.18
C PRO A 253 10.58 11.42 4.73
N ALA A 254 9.55 11.97 4.11
CA ALA A 254 9.31 11.74 2.70
C ALA A 254 10.50 12.23 1.85
N GLY A 255 10.84 11.44 0.84
CA GLY A 255 11.97 11.70 -0.05
C GLY A 255 11.70 11.24 -1.49
N PRO A 256 12.56 11.63 -2.45
CA PRO A 256 12.37 11.26 -3.85
C PRO A 256 12.55 9.76 -4.08
N LEU A 257 11.93 9.27 -5.14
CA LEU A 257 12.12 7.89 -5.61
C LEU A 257 13.58 7.67 -6.03
N GLY A 258 14.14 6.52 -5.66
CA GLY A 258 15.52 6.16 -6.00
C GLY A 258 16.60 6.81 -5.14
N ALA A 259 16.24 7.53 -4.08
CA ALA A 259 17.18 8.19 -3.19
C ALA A 259 17.94 7.24 -2.24
N SER A 260 17.60 5.97 -2.22
CA SER A 260 18.25 4.97 -1.36
C SER A 260 18.80 3.81 -2.17
N PRO A 261 19.85 3.13 -1.71
CA PRO A 261 20.26 1.85 -2.27
C PRO A 261 19.12 0.82 -2.17
N ALA A 262 19.03 -0.05 -3.17
CA ALA A 262 18.13 -1.20 -3.17
C ALA A 262 18.71 -2.32 -2.28
N ALA A 263 18.77 -2.07 -0.99
CA ALA A 263 19.36 -2.99 0.01
C ALA A 263 18.65 -2.82 1.36
N TRP A 264 18.56 -3.87 2.16
CA TRP A 264 18.15 -3.76 3.56
C TRP A 264 19.20 -2.98 4.38
N ARG A 265 18.79 -2.41 5.51
CA ARG A 265 19.75 -1.88 6.48
C ARG A 265 20.55 -3.03 7.08
N ALA A 266 21.82 -2.74 7.34
CA ALA A 266 22.70 -3.67 8.05
C ALA A 266 22.27 -3.87 9.50
#